data_376a64dd55c90e76ec66fa20b34b48c6
#
_entry.id   376a64dd55c90e76ec66fa20b34b48c6
#
_cell.length_a   1.000
_cell.length_b   1.000
_cell.length_c   1.000
_cell.angle_alpha   90.00
_cell.angle_beta   90.00
_cell.angle_gamma   90.00
#
_symmetry.space_group_name_H-M   'P 1'
#
loop_
_entity.id
_entity.type
_entity.pdbx_description
1 polymer ?
#
loop_
_entity_poly.entity_id
_entity_poly.type
_entity_poly.pdbx_seq_one_letter_code
_entity_poly.pdbx_strand_id
1 'polypeptide(L)'
;MAVGQYLRLLSRAPAMTNAVAQIPAAPTEIAIRHFEAEFTFETDCWDTHDALSKGEPGFVLVDARSQEMYVKGHIDGAIHIPHGKIIGSRMSAYPPSTLFVTYCAGPHCNGAARAALKLARLGFPVKIMSGGITGWLDEGFALKVGT
;
A
#
# COMPACT_ATOMS: atom_id res chain seq x y z
N MET A 1 7.84 -35.44 -12.89
CA MET A 1 8.17 -35.04 -14.28
C MET A 1 9.64 -34.61 -14.33
N ALA A 2 10.39 -35.12 -15.32
CA ALA A 2 11.78 -34.68 -15.46
C ALA A 2 11.83 -33.24 -16.02
N VAL A 3 12.81 -32.45 -15.56
CA VAL A 3 12.98 -31.04 -15.96
C VAL A 3 13.01 -30.88 -17.49
N GLY A 4 13.71 -31.76 -18.19
CA GLY A 4 13.76 -31.71 -19.66
C GLY A 4 12.42 -31.99 -20.36
N GLN A 5 11.52 -32.71 -19.70
CA GLN A 5 10.18 -32.98 -20.23
C GLN A 5 9.27 -31.77 -20.01
N TYR A 6 9.41 -31.12 -18.85
CA TYR A 6 8.71 -29.86 -18.54
C TYR A 6 9.12 -28.76 -19.53
N LEU A 7 10.42 -28.57 -19.75
CA LEU A 7 10.93 -27.57 -20.70
C LEU A 7 10.45 -27.82 -22.14
N ARG A 8 10.33 -29.10 -22.56
CA ARG A 8 9.78 -29.44 -23.85
C ARG A 8 8.29 -29.12 -23.98
N LEU A 9 7.53 -29.27 -22.89
CA LEU A 9 6.11 -28.86 -22.85
C LEU A 9 5.97 -27.36 -23.03
N LEU A 10 6.82 -26.57 -22.38
CA LEU A 10 6.84 -25.11 -22.53
C LEU A 10 7.19 -24.67 -23.95
N SER A 11 8.17 -25.34 -24.59
CA SER A 11 8.58 -25.01 -25.97
C SER A 11 7.54 -25.42 -27.02
N ARG A 12 6.58 -26.29 -26.68
CA ARG A 12 5.48 -26.74 -27.51
C ARG A 12 4.16 -26.04 -27.21
N ALA A 13 4.19 -25.03 -26.33
CA ALA A 13 2.98 -24.31 -25.97
C ALA A 13 2.30 -23.75 -27.21
N PRO A 14 1.04 -24.13 -27.51
CA PRO A 14 0.29 -23.54 -28.61
C PRO A 14 0.16 -22.03 -28.41
N ALA A 15 -0.24 -21.31 -29.46
CA ALA A 15 -0.59 -19.90 -29.37
C ALA A 15 -1.45 -19.67 -28.11
N MET A 16 -1.09 -18.71 -27.30
CA MET A 16 -1.68 -18.45 -25.97
C MET A 16 -3.18 -18.25 -26.08
N THR A 17 -3.95 -19.08 -25.38
CA THR A 17 -5.41 -19.14 -25.45
C THR A 17 -6.10 -18.51 -24.25
N ASN A 18 -5.35 -18.07 -23.21
CA ASN A 18 -5.90 -17.45 -22.00
C ASN A 18 -5.36 -16.05 -21.80
N ALA A 19 -6.14 -15.23 -21.12
CA ALA A 19 -5.83 -13.81 -20.89
C ALA A 19 -4.54 -13.60 -20.05
N VAL A 20 -4.21 -14.53 -19.18
CA VAL A 20 -3.01 -14.42 -18.33
C VAL A 20 -1.72 -14.51 -19.17
N ALA A 21 -1.66 -15.44 -20.07
CA ALA A 21 -0.48 -15.71 -20.89
C ALA A 21 -0.46 -14.91 -22.20
N GLN A 22 -1.56 -14.28 -22.56
CA GLN A 22 -1.72 -13.54 -23.82
C GLN A 22 -0.77 -12.34 -23.91
N ILE A 23 -0.54 -11.67 -22.79
CA ILE A 23 0.48 -10.62 -22.68
C ILE A 23 1.70 -11.28 -22.04
N PRO A 24 2.85 -11.33 -22.74
CA PRO A 24 4.05 -11.94 -22.18
C PRO A 24 4.51 -11.24 -20.90
N ALA A 25 5.06 -12.02 -19.97
CA ALA A 25 5.74 -11.45 -18.80
C ALA A 25 6.95 -10.61 -19.25
N ALA A 26 7.25 -9.57 -18.47
CA ALA A 26 8.42 -8.75 -18.72
C ALA A 26 9.71 -9.58 -18.61
N PRO A 27 10.79 -9.19 -19.32
CA PRO A 27 12.10 -9.78 -19.09
C PRO A 27 12.48 -9.74 -17.60
N THR A 28 13.16 -10.79 -17.12
CA THR A 28 13.41 -10.95 -15.69
C THR A 28 14.16 -9.78 -15.04
N GLU A 29 15.13 -9.19 -15.72
CA GLU A 29 15.87 -8.04 -15.20
C GLU A 29 14.99 -6.77 -15.07
N ILE A 30 13.98 -6.62 -15.88
CA ILE A 30 13.00 -5.53 -15.76
C ILE A 30 12.03 -5.84 -14.62
N ALA A 31 11.56 -7.09 -14.54
CA ALA A 31 10.68 -7.55 -13.47
C ALA A 31 11.32 -7.39 -12.08
N ILE A 32 12.59 -7.75 -11.92
CA ILE A 32 13.33 -7.57 -10.67
C ILE A 32 13.31 -6.10 -10.25
N ARG A 33 13.67 -5.19 -11.15
CA ARG A 33 13.69 -3.74 -10.83
C ARG A 33 12.30 -3.22 -10.44
N HIS A 34 11.27 -3.69 -11.14
CA HIS A 34 9.90 -3.29 -10.84
C HIS A 34 9.45 -3.76 -9.46
N PHE A 35 9.62 -5.03 -9.16
CA PHE A 35 9.16 -5.59 -7.89
C PHE A 35 9.99 -5.11 -6.69
N GLU A 36 11.30 -4.90 -6.85
CA GLU A 36 12.10 -4.25 -5.82
C GLU A 36 11.62 -2.83 -5.55
N ALA A 37 11.27 -2.08 -6.60
CA ALA A 37 10.76 -0.72 -6.46
C ALA A 37 9.42 -0.66 -5.72
N GLU A 38 8.53 -1.65 -5.89
CA GLU A 38 7.25 -1.68 -5.18
C GLU A 38 7.42 -1.55 -3.67
N PHE A 39 8.43 -2.19 -3.08
CA PHE A 39 8.70 -2.10 -1.64
C PHE A 39 9.14 -0.70 -1.19
N THR A 40 9.51 0.16 -2.11
CA THR A 40 9.81 1.57 -1.82
C THR A 40 8.56 2.45 -1.87
N PHE A 41 7.49 2.00 -2.52
CA PHE A 41 6.23 2.73 -2.66
C PHE A 41 5.11 2.20 -1.77
N GLU A 42 5.15 0.92 -1.41
CA GLU A 42 4.07 0.25 -0.71
C GLU A 42 4.58 -0.56 0.48
N THR A 43 3.72 -0.70 1.45
CA THR A 43 3.78 -1.67 2.54
C THR A 43 2.45 -2.40 2.61
N ASP A 44 2.27 -3.31 3.54
CA ASP A 44 1.03 -4.04 3.71
C ASP A 44 0.47 -3.93 5.15
N CYS A 45 -0.70 -4.51 5.36
CA CYS A 45 -1.37 -4.47 6.66
C CYS A 45 -0.59 -5.24 7.72
N TRP A 46 0.04 -6.35 7.36
CA TRP A 46 0.80 -7.18 8.29
C TRP A 46 2.02 -6.44 8.85
N ASP A 47 2.86 -5.92 7.98
CA ASP A 47 4.06 -5.19 8.38
C ASP A 47 3.72 -3.92 9.16
N THR A 48 2.66 -3.22 8.76
CA THR A 48 2.17 -2.04 9.46
C THR A 48 1.70 -2.40 10.88
N HIS A 49 0.90 -3.45 11.02
CA HIS A 49 0.42 -3.93 12.32
C HIS A 49 1.59 -4.35 13.21
N ASP A 50 2.54 -5.11 12.68
CA ASP A 50 3.73 -5.54 13.43
C ASP A 50 4.52 -4.34 13.95
N ALA A 51 4.77 -3.35 13.10
CA ALA A 51 5.49 -2.14 13.49
C ALA A 51 4.74 -1.35 14.58
N LEU A 52 3.43 -1.17 14.44
CA LEU A 52 2.61 -0.47 15.44
C LEU A 52 2.60 -1.21 16.78
N SER A 53 2.53 -2.53 16.77
CA SER A 53 2.48 -3.35 17.98
C SER A 53 3.79 -3.36 18.76
N LYS A 54 4.90 -3.05 18.13
CA LYS A 54 6.23 -2.94 18.76
C LYS A 54 6.50 -1.59 19.41
N GLY A 55 5.57 -0.64 19.32
CA GLY A 55 5.73 0.71 19.87
C GLY A 55 6.24 1.69 18.82
N GLU A 56 7.37 2.29 18.95
CA GLU A 56 7.88 3.35 18.06
C GLU A 56 8.03 2.90 16.58
N PRO A 57 7.01 3.06 15.73
CA PRO A 57 7.01 2.45 14.38
C PRO A 57 7.93 3.15 13.39
N GLY A 58 8.35 4.38 13.68
CA GLY A 58 9.20 5.16 12.78
C GLY A 58 8.45 5.80 11.60
N PHE A 59 7.14 5.79 11.62
CA PHE A 59 6.28 6.45 10.62
C PHE A 59 5.01 6.98 11.25
N VAL A 60 4.35 7.88 10.54
CA VAL A 60 3.02 8.40 10.88
C VAL A 60 2.00 7.75 9.96
N LEU A 61 1.07 7.00 10.54
CA LEU A 61 -0.01 6.36 9.79
C LEU A 61 -1.15 7.35 9.57
N VAL A 62 -1.58 7.52 8.33
CA VAL A 62 -2.61 8.50 7.94
C VAL A 62 -3.83 7.79 7.39
N ASP A 63 -4.97 7.98 8.03
CA ASP A 63 -6.27 7.63 7.48
C ASP A 63 -6.73 8.76 6.56
N ALA A 64 -6.81 8.46 5.27
CA ALA A 64 -7.14 9.44 4.24
C ALA A 64 -8.64 9.50 3.88
N ARG A 65 -9.46 8.74 4.62
CA ARG A 65 -10.91 8.66 4.38
C ARG A 65 -11.66 9.85 4.95
N SER A 66 -12.98 9.90 4.73
CA SER A 66 -13.86 10.89 5.34
C SER A 66 -13.90 10.75 6.87
N GLN A 67 -14.28 11.83 7.55
CA GLN A 67 -14.45 11.79 9.00
C GLN A 67 -15.51 10.77 9.44
N GLU A 68 -16.59 10.66 8.71
CA GLU A 68 -17.63 9.67 9.01
C GLU A 68 -17.07 8.25 9.02
N MET A 69 -16.29 7.89 8.03
CA MET A 69 -15.66 6.56 7.94
C MET A 69 -14.63 6.34 9.05
N TYR A 70 -13.82 7.36 9.33
CA TYR A 70 -12.82 7.31 10.39
C TYR A 70 -13.47 7.04 11.75
N VAL A 71 -14.53 7.76 12.09
CA VAL A 71 -15.24 7.60 13.37
C VAL A 71 -15.89 6.22 13.51
N LYS A 72 -16.41 5.67 12.41
CA LYS A 72 -16.99 4.31 12.41
C LYS A 72 -15.97 3.22 12.72
N GLY A 73 -14.73 3.42 12.35
CA GLY A 73 -13.65 2.48 12.64
C GLY A 73 -12.39 2.83 11.89
N HIS A 74 -11.28 2.93 12.61
CA HIS A 74 -9.97 3.25 12.06
C HIS A 74 -8.89 2.43 12.77
N ILE A 75 -7.70 2.41 12.20
CA ILE A 75 -6.56 1.74 12.82
C ILE A 75 -6.09 2.56 14.01
N ASP A 76 -5.97 1.93 15.17
CA ASP A 76 -5.47 2.60 16.38
C ASP A 76 -4.03 3.11 16.14
N GLY A 77 -3.79 4.35 16.48
CA GLY A 77 -2.52 5.03 16.21
C GLY A 77 -2.50 5.83 14.90
N ALA A 78 -3.50 5.69 14.04
CA ALA A 78 -3.62 6.51 12.84
C ALA A 78 -4.08 7.93 13.18
N ILE A 79 -3.50 8.91 12.48
CA ILE A 79 -4.05 10.27 12.47
C ILE A 79 -5.02 10.39 11.29
N HIS A 80 -6.05 11.20 11.46
CA HIS A 80 -7.04 11.43 10.42
C HIS A 80 -6.71 12.70 9.63
N ILE A 81 -6.33 12.53 8.37
CA ILE A 81 -6.17 13.64 7.43
C ILE A 81 -6.81 13.23 6.10
N PRO A 82 -8.05 13.63 5.83
CA PRO A 82 -8.66 13.41 4.52
C PRO A 82 -7.74 13.91 3.42
N HIS A 83 -7.62 13.18 2.32
CA HIS A 83 -6.64 13.54 1.26
C HIS A 83 -6.80 14.97 0.75
N GLY A 84 -8.01 15.53 0.77
CA GLY A 84 -8.27 16.91 0.38
C GLY A 84 -7.70 17.96 1.34
N LYS A 85 -7.34 17.56 2.56
CA LYS A 85 -6.80 18.45 3.60
C LYS A 85 -5.30 18.32 3.80
N ILE A 86 -4.62 17.57 2.95
CA ILE A 86 -3.16 17.48 2.95
C ILE A 86 -2.63 18.69 2.17
N ILE A 87 -2.32 19.74 2.92
CA ILE A 87 -1.83 21.02 2.39
C ILE A 87 -0.58 21.46 3.16
N GLY A 88 0.25 22.30 2.53
CA GLY A 88 1.53 22.71 3.09
C GLY A 88 1.43 23.31 4.49
N SER A 89 0.45 24.18 4.74
CA SER A 89 0.26 24.83 6.04
C SER A 89 -0.04 23.82 7.17
N ARG A 90 -0.77 22.76 6.87
CA ARG A 90 -1.08 21.70 7.86
C ARG A 90 0.10 20.80 8.11
N MET A 91 0.83 20.47 7.04
CA MET A 91 1.94 19.50 7.11
C MET A 91 3.26 20.12 7.57
N SER A 92 3.37 21.43 7.60
CA SER A 92 4.60 22.14 8.03
C SER A 92 4.99 21.87 9.48
N ALA A 93 4.08 21.35 10.30
CA ALA A 93 4.36 20.95 11.69
C ALA A 93 5.25 19.69 11.77
N TYR A 94 5.36 18.94 10.70
CA TYR A 94 6.16 17.71 10.68
C TYR A 94 7.55 17.95 10.12
N PRO A 95 8.59 17.34 10.73
CA PRO A 95 9.93 17.39 10.15
C PRO A 95 9.95 16.86 8.71
N PRO A 96 10.78 17.42 7.81
CA PRO A 96 10.84 16.97 6.41
C PRO A 96 11.21 15.49 6.21
N SER A 97 11.87 14.89 7.19
CA SER A 97 12.25 13.46 7.17
C SER A 97 11.16 12.52 7.64
N THR A 98 9.99 13.02 8.04
CA THR A 98 8.88 12.19 8.51
C THR A 98 8.42 11.25 7.41
N LEU A 99 8.43 9.95 7.69
CA LEU A 99 7.82 8.95 6.81
C LEU A 99 6.34 8.87 7.11
N PHE A 100 5.52 9.06 6.09
CA PHE A 100 4.08 8.84 6.18
C PHE A 100 3.70 7.52 5.52
N VAL A 101 2.74 6.84 6.12
CA VAL A 101 2.09 5.67 5.52
C VAL A 101 0.61 5.99 5.42
N THR A 102 0.05 5.95 4.21
CA THR A 102 -1.35 6.30 3.96
C THR A 102 -2.20 5.07 3.73
N TYR A 103 -3.45 5.11 4.16
CA TYR A 103 -4.43 4.08 3.82
C TYR A 103 -5.81 4.67 3.56
N CYS A 104 -6.63 3.90 2.87
CA CYS A 104 -8.01 4.21 2.55
C CYS A 104 -8.90 3.00 2.87
N ALA A 105 -10.10 2.95 2.29
CA ALA A 105 -11.07 1.89 2.56
C ALA A 105 -10.58 0.50 2.12
N GLY A 106 -9.91 0.41 0.99
CA GLY A 106 -9.44 -0.85 0.44
C GLY A 106 -8.83 -0.67 -0.96
N PRO A 107 -8.54 -1.78 -1.65
CA PRO A 107 -7.91 -1.73 -2.97
C PRO A 107 -8.72 -1.00 -4.04
N HIS A 108 -10.03 -0.90 -3.86
CA HIS A 108 -10.97 -0.23 -4.77
C HIS A 108 -10.97 1.30 -4.60
N CYS A 109 -10.28 1.84 -3.61
CA CYS A 109 -10.29 3.26 -3.27
C CYS A 109 -8.92 3.88 -3.56
N ASN A 110 -8.89 4.99 -4.29
CA ASN A 110 -7.64 5.69 -4.61
C ASN A 110 -7.28 6.80 -3.60
N GLY A 111 -7.98 6.92 -2.49
CA GLY A 111 -7.74 7.96 -1.48
C GLY A 111 -6.33 7.92 -0.89
N ALA A 112 -5.81 6.73 -0.63
CA ALA A 112 -4.43 6.54 -0.14
C ALA A 112 -3.40 7.02 -1.17
N ALA A 113 -3.61 6.70 -2.45
CA ALA A 113 -2.73 7.14 -3.53
C ALA A 113 -2.77 8.67 -3.72
N ARG A 114 -3.94 9.27 -3.63
CA ARG A 114 -4.10 10.73 -3.69
C ARG A 114 -3.39 11.42 -2.52
N ALA A 115 -3.54 10.88 -1.31
CA ALA A 115 -2.84 11.37 -0.13
C ALA A 115 -1.32 11.24 -0.28
N ALA A 116 -0.85 10.07 -0.71
CA ALA A 116 0.58 9.82 -0.94
C ALA A 116 1.18 10.79 -1.97
N LEU A 117 0.47 11.03 -3.07
CA LEU A 117 0.92 11.97 -4.10
C LEU A 117 1.07 13.40 -3.53
N LYS A 118 0.12 13.85 -2.73
CA LYS A 118 0.18 15.18 -2.10
C LYS A 118 1.33 15.28 -1.11
N LEU A 119 1.54 14.27 -0.28
CA LEU A 119 2.66 14.21 0.65
C LEU A 119 4.01 14.23 -0.07
N ALA A 120 4.13 13.43 -1.14
CA ALA A 120 5.34 13.40 -1.96
C ALA A 120 5.62 14.77 -2.60
N ARG A 121 4.59 15.45 -3.12
CA ARG A 121 4.73 16.80 -3.69
C ARG A 121 5.15 17.85 -2.64
N LEU A 122 4.83 17.62 -1.39
CA LEU A 122 5.30 18.46 -0.27
C LEU A 122 6.71 18.06 0.21
N GLY A 123 7.32 17.04 -0.37
CA GLY A 123 8.68 16.61 -0.08
C GLY A 123 8.80 15.56 1.02
N PHE A 124 7.70 14.97 1.49
CA PHE A 124 7.75 13.94 2.52
C PHE A 124 7.96 12.54 1.94
N PRO A 125 8.82 11.72 2.57
CA PRO A 125 8.84 10.28 2.31
C PRO A 125 7.47 9.68 2.58
N VAL A 126 6.98 8.83 1.69
CA VAL A 126 5.64 8.24 1.83
C VAL A 126 5.56 6.85 1.23
N LYS A 127 4.78 5.99 1.87
CA LYS A 127 4.35 4.70 1.33
C LYS A 127 2.84 4.57 1.47
N ILE A 128 2.26 3.70 0.67
CA ILE A 128 0.85 3.32 0.79
C ILE A 128 0.76 1.97 1.49
N MET A 129 -0.14 1.85 2.47
CA MET A 129 -0.51 0.55 3.02
C MET A 129 -1.54 -0.10 2.10
N SER A 130 -1.08 -1.05 1.31
CA SER A 130 -1.95 -1.82 0.41
C SER A 130 -3.01 -2.59 1.19
N GLY A 131 -4.20 -2.68 0.64
CA GLY A 131 -5.32 -3.38 1.25
C GLY A 131 -6.25 -2.49 2.07
N GLY A 132 -5.76 -1.43 2.67
CA GLY A 132 -6.58 -0.51 3.46
C GLY A 132 -7.33 -1.18 4.62
N ILE A 133 -8.48 -0.63 4.98
CA ILE A 133 -9.33 -1.20 6.06
C ILE A 133 -9.80 -2.62 5.71
N THR A 134 -10.17 -2.87 4.46
CA THR A 134 -10.58 -4.22 4.04
C THR A 134 -9.46 -5.23 4.30
N GLY A 135 -8.24 -4.94 3.88
CA GLY A 135 -7.09 -5.81 4.12
C GLY A 135 -6.76 -5.96 5.61
N TRP A 136 -6.90 -4.89 6.38
CA TRP A 136 -6.69 -4.90 7.82
C TRP A 136 -7.65 -5.88 8.52
N LEU A 137 -8.92 -5.79 8.17
CA LEU A 137 -9.96 -6.70 8.72
C LEU A 137 -9.79 -8.14 8.24
N ASP A 138 -9.40 -8.35 6.98
CA ASP A 138 -9.13 -9.69 6.43
C ASP A 138 -8.00 -10.41 7.18
N GLU A 139 -7.01 -9.66 7.69
CA GLU A 139 -5.96 -10.21 8.55
C GLU A 139 -6.43 -10.47 10.00
N GLY A 140 -7.67 -10.12 10.33
CA GLY A 140 -8.23 -10.31 11.67
C GLY A 140 -7.84 -9.23 12.67
N PHE A 141 -7.32 -8.10 12.21
CA PHE A 141 -6.92 -6.99 13.08
C PHE A 141 -8.10 -6.11 13.45
N ALA A 142 -8.11 -5.63 14.69
CA ALA A 142 -9.20 -4.82 15.22
C ALA A 142 -9.11 -3.35 14.79
N LEU A 143 -10.26 -2.67 14.80
CA LEU A 143 -10.37 -1.23 14.61
C LEU A 143 -10.76 -0.55 15.92
N LYS A 144 -10.35 0.71 16.05
CA LYS A 144 -10.79 1.62 17.09
C LYS A 144 -11.98 2.42 16.58
N VAL A 145 -12.99 2.61 17.42
CA VAL A 145 -14.20 3.38 17.11
C VAL A 145 -14.14 4.73 17.84
N GLY A 146 -14.64 5.76 17.16
CA GLY A 146 -14.68 7.12 17.70
C GLY A 146 -13.51 7.98 17.23
N THR A 147 -13.34 9.10 17.89
CA THR A 147 -12.29 10.09 17.57
C THR A 147 -10.96 9.82 18.26
#